data_dce987884fc2aa578cbe36ed7fff8226
#
_entry.id   dce987884fc2aa578cbe36ed7fff8226
#
_cell.length_a   1.000
_cell.length_b   1.000
_cell.length_c   1.000
_cell.angle_alpha   90.00
_cell.angle_beta   90.00
_cell.angle_gamma   90.00
#
_symmetry.space_group_name_H-M   'P 1'
#
loop_
_entity.id
_entity.type
_entity.pdbx_description
1 polymer ?
#
loop_
_entity_poly.entity_id
_entity_poly.type
_entity_poly.pdbx_seq_one_letter_code
_entity_poly.pdbx_strand_id
1 'polypeptide(L)'
;HRIHRIAAGHDVTFDIFADGQCFLPRSLYGRLDEFCGGDPHIAASLKRTRTPIDMDIDSKIDEVETLERIAMYWHDPADRDAIAAALDTLGGIEVTRSYAMNIEVMGEGATKGTALTCLCEHLGERLADAWAFGDNINDIPMLQAAGHGMAMINAEPEDREAADAITEYDNDHDGVARTIMAALA
;
A
#
# COMPACT_ATOMS: atom_id res chain seq x y z
N HIS A 1 -13.17 8.95 9.72
CA HIS A 1 -14.58 9.33 9.44
C HIS A 1 -14.78 10.10 8.12
N ARG A 2 -13.96 11.14 7.79
CA ARG A 2 -14.15 11.89 6.52
C ARG A 2 -13.97 11.01 5.31
N ILE A 3 -12.94 10.17 5.28
CA ILE A 3 -12.66 9.21 4.21
C ILE A 3 -13.78 8.15 4.12
N HIS A 4 -14.27 7.66 5.27
CA HIS A 4 -15.40 6.72 5.29
C HIS A 4 -16.66 7.32 4.66
N ARG A 5 -16.99 8.59 4.96
CA ARG A 5 -18.12 9.28 4.32
C ARG A 5 -17.97 9.43 2.80
N ILE A 6 -16.76 9.58 2.29
CA ILE A 6 -16.49 9.57 0.84
C ILE A 6 -16.79 8.18 0.27
N ALA A 7 -16.29 7.12 0.91
CA ALA A 7 -16.46 5.75 0.45
C ALA A 7 -17.90 5.22 0.56
N ALA A 8 -18.68 5.71 1.53
CA ALA A 8 -20.01 5.16 1.87
C ALA A 8 -21.05 5.24 0.74
N GLY A 9 -20.84 6.04 -0.29
CA GLY A 9 -21.71 6.14 -1.47
C GLY A 9 -21.31 5.23 -2.63
N HIS A 10 -20.26 4.39 -2.46
CA HIS A 10 -19.62 3.60 -3.49
C HIS A 10 -19.57 2.13 -3.12
N ASP A 11 -19.55 1.24 -4.12
CA ASP A 11 -19.41 -0.20 -3.88
C ASP A 11 -17.92 -0.61 -3.82
N VAL A 12 -17.33 -0.34 -2.67
CA VAL A 12 -15.92 -0.60 -2.37
C VAL A 12 -15.77 -1.25 -1.01
N THR A 13 -14.66 -1.94 -0.77
CA THR A 13 -14.29 -2.31 0.60
C THR A 13 -13.85 -1.08 1.39
N PHE A 14 -13.84 -1.19 2.71
CA PHE A 14 -13.26 -0.18 3.58
C PHE A 14 -12.52 -0.89 4.72
N ASP A 15 -11.27 -1.19 4.43
CA ASP A 15 -10.39 -1.92 5.33
C ASP A 15 -9.66 -0.92 6.23
N ILE A 16 -9.77 -1.06 7.54
CA ILE A 16 -9.01 -0.24 8.49
C ILE A 16 -7.87 -1.04 9.11
N PHE A 17 -6.67 -0.54 8.96
CA PHE A 17 -5.48 -1.08 9.61
C PHE A 17 -5.26 -0.28 10.88
N ALA A 18 -5.36 -0.95 12.00
CA ALA A 18 -5.29 -0.33 13.30
C ALA A 18 -4.79 -1.32 14.36
N ASP A 19 -3.97 -0.85 15.27
CA ASP A 19 -3.42 -1.63 16.39
C ASP A 19 -2.78 -2.96 15.93
N GLY A 20 -2.10 -2.93 14.77
CA GLY A 20 -1.44 -4.09 14.16
C GLY A 20 -2.39 -5.12 13.53
N GLN A 21 -3.65 -4.81 13.35
CA GLN A 21 -4.66 -5.67 12.74
C GLN A 21 -5.36 -4.95 11.57
N CYS A 22 -6.05 -5.73 10.74
CA CYS A 22 -6.87 -5.20 9.66
C CYS A 22 -8.32 -5.62 9.85
N PHE A 23 -9.23 -4.66 9.95
CA PHE A 23 -10.64 -4.90 10.18
C PHE A 23 -11.48 -4.54 8.95
N LEU A 24 -12.51 -5.34 8.69
CA LEU A 24 -13.44 -5.17 7.58
C LEU A 24 -14.86 -5.55 8.02
N PRO A 25 -15.91 -4.80 7.66
CA PRO A 25 -17.29 -5.21 7.91
C PRO A 25 -17.57 -6.61 7.36
N ARG A 26 -18.23 -7.47 8.14
CA ARG A 26 -18.53 -8.85 7.76
C ARG A 26 -19.32 -8.94 6.45
N SER A 27 -20.17 -7.98 6.17
CA SER A 27 -20.93 -7.90 4.91
C SER A 27 -20.02 -7.76 3.69
N LEU A 28 -18.96 -6.96 3.79
CA LEU A 28 -17.96 -6.78 2.73
C LEU A 28 -16.96 -7.95 2.70
N TYR A 29 -16.59 -8.49 3.87
CA TYR A 29 -15.73 -9.67 3.94
C TYR A 29 -16.31 -10.86 3.15
N GLY A 30 -17.62 -11.06 3.19
CA GLY A 30 -18.30 -12.10 2.40
C GLY A 30 -18.25 -11.87 0.88
N ARG A 31 -17.99 -10.64 0.45
CA ARG A 31 -17.94 -10.21 -0.96
C ARG A 31 -16.53 -9.98 -1.49
N LEU A 32 -15.48 -10.28 -0.74
CA LEU A 32 -14.09 -9.96 -1.12
C LEU A 32 -13.71 -10.48 -2.52
N ASP A 33 -14.28 -11.59 -2.97
CA ASP A 33 -14.02 -12.12 -4.31
C ASP A 33 -14.50 -11.18 -5.44
N GLU A 34 -15.46 -10.30 -5.16
CA GLU A 34 -16.00 -9.36 -6.13
C GLU A 34 -15.04 -8.17 -6.37
N PHE A 35 -14.23 -7.81 -5.38
CA PHE A 35 -13.37 -6.62 -5.38
C PHE A 35 -11.92 -6.86 -5.83
N CYS A 36 -11.58 -8.08 -6.24
CA CYS A 36 -10.19 -8.47 -6.54
C CYS A 36 -9.89 -8.61 -8.03
N GLY A 37 -10.73 -8.04 -8.90
CA GLY A 37 -10.56 -8.17 -10.36
C GLY A 37 -10.59 -9.62 -10.85
N GLY A 38 -11.18 -10.54 -10.06
CA GLY A 38 -11.24 -11.97 -10.37
C GLY A 38 -9.96 -12.74 -10.02
N ASP A 39 -8.99 -12.12 -9.35
CA ASP A 39 -7.77 -12.80 -8.91
C ASP A 39 -8.00 -13.59 -7.60
N PRO A 40 -8.02 -14.94 -7.66
CA PRO A 40 -8.28 -15.77 -6.49
C PRO A 40 -7.14 -15.71 -5.45
N HIS A 41 -5.91 -15.39 -5.86
CA HIS A 41 -4.77 -15.29 -4.94
C HIS A 41 -4.88 -14.04 -4.07
N ILE A 42 -5.28 -12.92 -4.67
CA ILE A 42 -5.54 -11.68 -3.94
C ILE A 42 -6.72 -11.87 -3.00
N ALA A 43 -7.84 -12.41 -3.46
CA ALA A 43 -9.01 -12.68 -2.62
C ALA A 43 -8.67 -13.58 -1.41
N ALA A 44 -7.91 -14.65 -1.63
CA ALA A 44 -7.46 -15.54 -0.57
C ALA A 44 -6.52 -14.83 0.42
N SER A 45 -5.64 -13.95 -0.07
CA SER A 45 -4.76 -13.14 0.77
C SER A 45 -5.54 -12.16 1.64
N LEU A 46 -6.52 -11.46 1.06
CA LEU A 46 -7.38 -10.55 1.81
C LEU A 46 -8.17 -11.31 2.88
N LYS A 47 -8.80 -12.43 2.55
CA LYS A 47 -9.53 -13.27 3.51
C LYS A 47 -8.66 -13.77 4.68
N ARG A 48 -7.38 -14.06 4.41
CA ARG A 48 -6.45 -14.51 5.45
C ARG A 48 -6.00 -13.39 6.39
N THR A 49 -5.96 -12.16 5.92
CA THR A 49 -5.35 -11.03 6.62
C THR A 49 -6.37 -10.06 7.21
N ARG A 50 -7.66 -10.16 6.87
CA ARG A 50 -8.72 -9.29 7.41
C ARG A 50 -9.50 -9.99 8.51
N THR A 51 -9.79 -9.25 9.56
CA THR A 51 -10.65 -9.67 10.66
C THR A 51 -12.07 -9.13 10.41
N PRO A 52 -13.07 -9.98 10.13
CA PRO A 52 -14.43 -9.51 9.92
C PRO A 52 -15.05 -9.04 11.23
N ILE A 53 -15.67 -7.84 11.21
CA ILE A 53 -16.36 -7.26 12.35
C ILE A 53 -17.86 -7.14 12.09
N ASP A 54 -18.66 -7.22 13.16
CA ASP A 54 -20.12 -7.13 13.13
C ASP A 54 -20.64 -5.73 13.56
N MET A 55 -19.74 -4.81 13.89
CA MET A 55 -20.04 -3.42 14.20
C MET A 55 -19.86 -2.55 12.96
N ASP A 56 -20.42 -1.36 12.98
CA ASP A 56 -20.19 -0.37 11.94
C ASP A 56 -18.75 0.18 12.01
N ILE A 57 -18.28 0.66 10.87
CA ILE A 57 -16.90 1.12 10.71
C ILE A 57 -16.61 2.38 11.53
N ASP A 58 -17.55 3.31 11.64
CA ASP A 58 -17.35 4.53 12.43
C ASP A 58 -17.16 4.20 13.92
N SER A 59 -17.96 3.28 14.47
CA SER A 59 -17.76 2.77 15.83
C SER A 59 -16.40 2.10 16.01
N LYS A 60 -15.94 1.34 15.00
CA LYS A 60 -14.60 0.71 15.07
C LYS A 60 -13.48 1.73 15.02
N ILE A 61 -13.60 2.78 14.20
CA ILE A 61 -12.63 3.88 14.16
C ILE A 61 -12.54 4.61 15.51
N ASP A 62 -13.66 4.74 16.23
CA ASP A 62 -13.70 5.36 17.55
C ASP A 62 -13.09 4.50 18.68
N GLU A 63 -13.02 3.17 18.48
CA GLU A 63 -12.46 2.23 19.46
C GLU A 63 -10.93 2.06 19.35
N VAL A 64 -10.36 2.21 18.16
CA VAL A 64 -8.94 1.91 17.93
C VAL A 64 -8.03 3.00 18.50
N GLU A 65 -6.91 2.63 19.08
CA GLU A 65 -5.94 3.57 19.62
C GLU A 65 -5.11 4.22 18.53
N THR A 66 -4.70 3.43 17.52
CA THR A 66 -3.85 3.88 16.41
C THR A 66 -4.42 3.43 15.09
N LEU A 67 -4.88 4.38 14.29
CA LEU A 67 -5.27 4.14 12.90
C LEU A 67 -4.03 4.32 12.01
N GLU A 68 -3.58 3.24 11.39
CA GLU A 68 -2.33 3.20 10.63
C GLU A 68 -2.58 3.50 9.15
N ARG A 69 -3.61 2.85 8.56
CA ARG A 69 -3.90 2.93 7.13
C ARG A 69 -5.35 2.56 6.86
N ILE A 70 -5.89 3.10 5.78
CA ILE A 70 -7.14 2.65 5.17
C ILE A 70 -6.80 2.06 3.81
N ALA A 71 -7.41 0.92 3.45
CA ALA A 71 -7.37 0.41 2.09
C ALA A 71 -8.79 0.21 1.57
N MET A 72 -8.99 0.52 0.29
CA MET A 72 -10.25 0.33 -0.40
C MET A 72 -9.99 -0.43 -1.69
N TYR A 73 -10.77 -1.48 -1.93
CA TYR A 73 -10.76 -2.25 -3.17
C TYR A 73 -12.08 -2.01 -3.87
N TRP A 74 -12.04 -1.81 -5.16
CA TRP A 74 -13.21 -1.59 -6.00
C TRP A 74 -13.41 -2.74 -6.98
N HIS A 75 -14.61 -2.79 -7.55
CA HIS A 75 -14.86 -3.62 -8.70
C HIS A 75 -15.27 -2.78 -9.93
N ASP A 76 -15.83 -1.59 -9.73
CA ASP A 76 -16.12 -0.62 -10.78
C ASP A 76 -15.06 0.51 -10.77
N PRO A 77 -14.32 0.73 -11.89
CA PRO A 77 -13.38 1.84 -12.01
C PRO A 77 -14.01 3.24 -11.80
N ALA A 78 -15.31 3.39 -12.05
CA ALA A 78 -16.00 4.67 -11.82
C ALA A 78 -16.05 5.03 -10.33
N ASP A 79 -16.22 4.03 -9.43
CA ASP A 79 -16.15 4.24 -7.98
C ASP A 79 -14.74 4.68 -7.56
N ARG A 80 -13.71 4.02 -8.10
CA ARG A 80 -12.32 4.43 -7.87
C ARG A 80 -12.11 5.89 -8.25
N ASP A 81 -12.49 6.28 -9.45
CA ASP A 81 -12.23 7.63 -9.98
C ASP A 81 -12.95 8.70 -9.15
N ALA A 82 -14.18 8.42 -8.74
CA ALA A 82 -14.94 9.32 -7.88
C ALA A 82 -14.31 9.47 -6.48
N ILE A 83 -13.88 8.36 -5.88
CA ILE A 83 -13.21 8.36 -4.58
C ILE A 83 -11.86 9.08 -4.67
N ALA A 84 -11.03 8.77 -5.67
CA ALA A 84 -9.73 9.41 -5.86
C ALA A 84 -9.88 10.92 -6.00
N ALA A 85 -10.78 11.40 -6.86
CA ALA A 85 -11.06 12.82 -7.02
C ALA A 85 -11.54 13.51 -5.73
N ALA A 86 -12.31 12.81 -4.90
CA ALA A 86 -12.75 13.34 -3.61
C ALA A 86 -11.60 13.37 -2.57
N LEU A 87 -10.73 12.34 -2.56
CA LEU A 87 -9.55 12.29 -1.70
C LEU A 87 -8.55 13.40 -2.02
N ASP A 88 -8.34 13.74 -3.30
CA ASP A 88 -7.47 14.83 -3.74
C ASP A 88 -7.85 16.20 -3.16
N THR A 89 -9.10 16.34 -2.71
CA THR A 89 -9.57 17.57 -2.04
C THR A 89 -9.22 17.62 -0.55
N LEU A 90 -8.72 16.52 0.01
CA LEU A 90 -8.38 16.42 1.43
C LEU A 90 -6.89 16.75 1.63
N GLY A 91 -6.61 17.62 2.61
CA GLY A 91 -5.25 17.80 3.11
C GLY A 91 -4.93 16.82 4.26
N GLY A 92 -3.63 16.66 4.54
CA GLY A 92 -3.16 15.88 5.68
C GLY A 92 -3.19 14.36 5.47
N ILE A 93 -3.23 13.91 4.21
CA ILE A 93 -3.21 12.49 3.85
C ILE A 93 -2.24 12.22 2.70
N GLU A 94 -1.70 11.00 2.70
CA GLU A 94 -1.02 10.37 1.57
C GLU A 94 -1.96 9.38 0.91
N VAL A 95 -2.05 9.43 -0.42
CA VAL A 95 -2.85 8.49 -1.22
C VAL A 95 -1.91 7.73 -2.15
N THR A 96 -1.96 6.41 -2.10
CA THR A 96 -1.13 5.54 -2.92
C THR A 96 -1.87 4.25 -3.29
N ARG A 97 -1.16 3.32 -3.91
CA ARG A 97 -1.64 1.96 -4.17
C ARG A 97 -0.49 0.95 -4.03
N SER A 98 -0.82 -0.25 -3.60
CA SER A 98 0.08 -1.41 -3.58
C SER A 98 -0.39 -2.54 -4.51
N TYR A 99 -1.50 -2.33 -5.20
CA TYR A 99 -2.11 -3.25 -6.15
C TYR A 99 -2.97 -2.47 -7.14
N ALA A 100 -3.15 -3.01 -8.36
CA ALA A 100 -3.89 -2.33 -9.42
C ALA A 100 -5.35 -2.01 -9.06
N MET A 101 -5.93 -2.75 -8.13
CA MET A 101 -7.34 -2.66 -7.72
C MET A 101 -7.52 -2.11 -6.30
N ASN A 102 -6.57 -1.33 -5.77
CA ASN A 102 -6.76 -0.71 -4.46
C ASN A 102 -6.38 0.78 -4.44
N ILE A 103 -6.91 1.48 -3.45
CA ILE A 103 -6.45 2.79 -2.98
C ILE A 103 -6.03 2.60 -1.53
N GLU A 104 -4.88 3.11 -1.15
CA GLU A 104 -4.39 3.16 0.22
C GLU A 104 -4.30 4.61 0.67
N VAL A 105 -4.78 4.89 1.87
CA VAL A 105 -4.76 6.23 2.47
C VAL A 105 -4.10 6.15 3.84
N MET A 106 -3.13 7.01 4.05
CA MET A 106 -2.38 7.13 5.30
C MET A 106 -2.33 8.60 5.74
N GLY A 107 -1.81 8.86 6.92
CA GLY A 107 -1.50 10.23 7.36
C GLY A 107 -0.40 10.85 6.48
N GLU A 108 -0.42 12.18 6.37
CA GLU A 108 0.59 12.94 5.63
C GLU A 108 2.00 12.58 6.09
N GLY A 109 2.89 12.33 5.15
CA GLY A 109 4.26 11.93 5.39
C GLY A 109 4.44 10.46 5.80
N ALA A 110 3.38 9.66 5.93
CA ALA A 110 3.48 8.24 6.22
C ALA A 110 3.75 7.43 4.94
N THR A 111 4.98 7.49 4.45
CA THR A 111 5.43 6.82 3.23
C THR A 111 6.49 5.75 3.53
N LYS A 112 6.74 4.83 2.59
CA LYS A 112 7.86 3.90 2.71
C LYS A 112 9.22 4.61 2.73
N GLY A 113 9.32 5.79 2.10
CA GLY A 113 10.53 6.62 2.14
C GLY A 113 10.82 7.20 3.52
N THR A 114 9.80 7.77 4.18
CA THR A 114 9.95 8.25 5.56
C THR A 114 10.22 7.11 6.53
N ALA A 115 9.60 5.94 6.32
CA ALA A 115 9.89 4.75 7.11
C ALA A 115 11.34 4.28 6.96
N LEU A 116 11.89 4.28 5.74
CA LEU A 116 13.30 3.98 5.49
C LEU A 116 14.22 4.98 6.19
N THR A 117 13.89 6.27 6.12
CA THR A 117 14.64 7.34 6.79
C THR A 117 14.70 7.10 8.30
N CYS A 118 13.52 6.87 8.92
CA CYS A 118 13.45 6.57 10.36
C CYS A 118 14.22 5.29 10.73
N LEU A 119 14.18 4.26 9.88
CA LEU A 119 14.92 3.02 10.12
C LEU A 119 16.45 3.27 10.09
N CYS A 120 16.95 3.98 9.08
CA CYS A 120 18.36 4.31 8.98
C CYS A 120 18.82 5.14 10.19
N GLU A 121 18.05 6.16 10.58
CA GLU A 121 18.35 6.96 11.78
C GLU A 121 18.40 6.11 13.06
N HIS A 122 17.42 5.20 13.22
CA HIS A 122 17.36 4.31 14.39
C HIS A 122 18.56 3.36 14.48
N LEU A 123 19.03 2.87 13.32
CA LEU A 123 20.17 1.97 13.23
C LEU A 123 21.53 2.71 13.23
N GLY A 124 21.54 4.03 13.09
CA GLY A 124 22.76 4.82 12.93
C GLY A 124 23.41 4.66 11.56
N GLU A 125 22.63 4.25 10.56
CA GLU A 125 23.08 4.04 9.18
C GLU A 125 22.75 5.25 8.31
N ARG A 126 23.45 5.40 7.18
CA ARG A 126 23.23 6.49 6.24
C ARG A 126 22.28 6.06 5.13
N LEU A 127 21.32 6.89 4.79
CA LEU A 127 20.46 6.70 3.62
C LEU A 127 21.27 6.48 2.32
N ALA A 128 22.42 7.15 2.18
CA ALA A 128 23.31 7.00 1.04
C ALA A 128 23.90 5.61 0.87
N ASP A 129 23.92 4.80 1.93
CA ASP A 129 24.42 3.42 1.92
C ASP A 129 23.26 2.40 1.87
N ALA A 130 22.00 2.86 1.93
CA ALA A 130 20.83 2.02 1.89
C ALA A 130 20.50 1.56 0.47
N TRP A 131 20.15 0.28 0.35
CA TRP A 131 19.59 -0.31 -0.86
C TRP A 131 18.09 -0.52 -0.66
N ALA A 132 17.29 0.00 -1.59
CA ALA A 132 15.85 -0.19 -1.60
C ALA A 132 15.42 -0.88 -2.89
N PHE A 133 14.48 -1.81 -2.79
CA PHE A 133 13.90 -2.53 -3.93
C PHE A 133 12.39 -2.33 -3.91
N GLY A 134 11.80 -2.03 -5.07
CA GLY A 134 10.37 -1.78 -5.20
C GLY A 134 9.81 -2.20 -6.54
N ASP A 135 8.51 -2.41 -6.59
CA ASP A 135 7.81 -2.82 -7.81
C ASP A 135 6.47 -2.09 -8.01
N ASN A 136 6.05 -1.24 -7.07
CA ASN A 136 4.75 -0.57 -7.14
C ASN A 136 4.82 0.89 -6.64
N ILE A 137 3.83 1.68 -7.01
CA ILE A 137 3.74 3.14 -6.77
C ILE A 137 4.05 3.54 -5.31
N ASN A 138 3.66 2.74 -4.33
CA ASN A 138 3.95 3.00 -2.93
C ASN A 138 5.44 2.84 -2.56
N ASP A 139 6.26 2.27 -3.44
CA ASP A 139 7.71 2.12 -3.25
C ASP A 139 8.50 3.34 -3.74
N ILE A 140 7.94 4.15 -4.64
CA ILE A 140 8.62 5.31 -5.22
C ILE A 140 9.30 6.19 -4.16
N PRO A 141 8.63 6.61 -3.07
CA PRO A 141 9.30 7.42 -2.05
C PRO A 141 10.49 6.72 -1.39
N MET A 142 10.47 5.40 -1.28
CA MET A 142 11.58 4.61 -0.72
C MET A 142 12.74 4.51 -1.71
N LEU A 143 12.45 4.25 -2.98
CA LEU A 143 13.46 4.22 -4.06
C LEU A 143 14.19 5.55 -4.16
N GLN A 144 13.46 6.66 -4.08
CA GLN A 144 14.04 8.01 -4.15
C GLN A 144 14.82 8.42 -2.89
N ALA A 145 14.47 7.88 -1.71
CA ALA A 145 15.15 8.20 -0.46
C ALA A 145 16.45 7.42 -0.27
N ALA A 146 16.53 6.19 -0.80
CA ALA A 146 17.70 5.33 -0.67
C ALA A 146 18.88 5.85 -1.50
N GLY A 147 20.11 5.54 -1.08
CA GLY A 147 21.31 5.80 -1.88
C GLY A 147 21.42 4.88 -3.11
N HIS A 148 20.68 3.77 -3.12
CA HIS A 148 20.61 2.80 -4.21
C HIS A 148 19.16 2.33 -4.36
N GLY A 149 18.33 3.10 -5.08
CA GLY A 149 16.95 2.76 -5.39
C GLY A 149 16.87 1.84 -6.62
N MET A 150 16.41 0.61 -6.43
CA MET A 150 16.36 -0.42 -7.47
C MET A 150 14.90 -0.78 -7.78
N ALA A 151 14.41 -0.46 -8.98
CA ALA A 151 13.12 -1.00 -9.41
C ALA A 151 13.25 -2.45 -9.87
N MET A 152 12.28 -3.27 -9.53
CA MET A 152 12.23 -4.63 -10.09
C MET A 152 11.94 -4.57 -11.60
N ILE A 153 12.46 -5.53 -12.39
CA ILE A 153 12.21 -5.55 -13.85
C ILE A 153 10.71 -5.71 -14.19
N ASN A 154 9.93 -6.28 -13.28
CA ASN A 154 8.48 -6.38 -13.39
C ASN A 154 7.73 -5.20 -12.74
N ALA A 155 8.44 -4.16 -12.29
CA ALA A 155 7.84 -2.99 -11.66
C ALA A 155 6.95 -2.18 -12.63
N GLU A 156 6.05 -1.39 -12.05
CA GLU A 156 5.26 -0.39 -12.77
C GLU A 156 6.20 0.61 -13.50
N PRO A 157 5.78 1.18 -14.63
CA PRO A 157 6.61 2.13 -15.38
C PRO A 157 7.13 3.29 -14.54
N GLU A 158 6.28 3.84 -13.67
CA GLU A 158 6.59 4.98 -12.80
C GLU A 158 7.68 4.64 -11.77
N ASP A 159 7.69 3.41 -11.24
CA ASP A 159 8.76 2.94 -10.34
C ASP A 159 10.11 2.86 -11.07
N ARG A 160 10.09 2.33 -12.30
CA ARG A 160 11.31 2.24 -13.11
C ARG A 160 11.88 3.62 -13.47
N GLU A 161 11.01 4.61 -13.67
CA GLU A 161 11.42 5.99 -13.93
C GLU A 161 11.97 6.68 -12.67
N ALA A 162 11.50 6.29 -11.49
CA ALA A 162 11.89 6.88 -10.21
C ALA A 162 13.16 6.28 -9.61
N ALA A 163 13.58 5.07 -10.06
CA ALA A 163 14.70 4.33 -9.52
C ALA A 163 16.04 4.72 -10.16
N ASP A 164 17.14 4.50 -9.44
CA ASP A 164 18.51 4.67 -9.98
C ASP A 164 18.86 3.61 -11.00
N ALA A 165 18.36 2.37 -10.83
CA ALA A 165 18.58 1.25 -11.73
C ALA A 165 17.44 0.22 -11.66
N ILE A 166 17.46 -0.73 -12.60
CA ILE A 166 16.46 -1.79 -12.72
C ILE A 166 17.15 -3.14 -12.51
N THR A 167 16.51 -4.05 -11.74
CA THR A 167 17.04 -5.40 -11.55
C THR A 167 17.03 -6.21 -12.86
N GLU A 168 17.99 -7.12 -13.03
CA GLU A 168 18.05 -8.00 -14.21
C GLU A 168 16.95 -9.09 -14.19
N TYR A 169 16.49 -9.47 -13.01
CA TYR A 169 15.50 -10.53 -12.76
C TYR A 169 14.33 -9.99 -11.96
N ASP A 170 13.16 -10.61 -12.12
CA ASP A 170 11.93 -10.29 -11.39
C ASP A 170 11.91 -10.92 -9.98
N ASN A 171 10.80 -10.73 -9.29
CA ASN A 171 10.57 -11.26 -7.94
C ASN A 171 10.47 -12.81 -7.91
N ASP A 172 10.07 -13.45 -9.00
CA ASP A 172 9.94 -14.91 -9.10
C ASP A 172 11.27 -15.58 -9.44
N HIS A 173 12.28 -14.82 -9.86
CA HIS A 173 13.60 -15.29 -10.26
C HIS A 173 14.74 -14.72 -9.39
N ASP A 174 14.45 -14.47 -8.11
CA ASP A 174 15.43 -14.00 -7.10
C ASP A 174 16.08 -12.64 -7.42
N GLY A 175 15.39 -11.73 -8.11
CA GLY A 175 15.95 -10.46 -8.59
C GLY A 175 16.67 -9.65 -7.52
N VAL A 176 16.07 -9.51 -6.32
CA VAL A 176 16.69 -8.81 -5.18
C VAL A 176 18.00 -9.49 -4.76
N ALA A 177 17.95 -10.80 -4.49
CA ALA A 177 19.11 -11.54 -4.00
C ALA A 177 20.28 -11.52 -5.00
N ARG A 178 19.98 -11.70 -6.28
CA ARG A 178 21.00 -11.68 -7.35
C ARG A 178 21.65 -10.31 -7.50
N THR A 179 20.87 -9.24 -7.41
CA THR A 179 21.40 -7.87 -7.46
C THR A 179 22.33 -7.60 -6.28
N ILE A 180 21.92 -7.96 -5.07
CA ILE A 180 22.77 -7.80 -3.87
C ILE A 180 24.06 -8.60 -4.00
N MET A 181 23.99 -9.87 -4.42
CA MET A 181 25.17 -10.72 -4.58
C MET A 181 26.14 -10.18 -5.63
N ALA A 182 25.63 -9.62 -6.73
CA ALA A 182 26.46 -9.00 -7.77
C ALA A 182 27.15 -7.72 -7.26
N ALA A 183 26.50 -6.94 -6.40
CA ALA A 183 27.08 -5.73 -5.81
C ALA A 183 28.16 -6.02 -4.75
N LEU A 184 28.15 -7.21 -4.15
CA LEU A 184 29.12 -7.64 -3.13
C LEU A 184 30.31 -8.41 -3.70
N ALA A 185 30.30 -8.75 -5.00
CA ALA A 185 31.34 -9.51 -5.66
C ALA A 185 32.48 -8.62 -6.17
#